data_551896c5593f04636dc31b1341ed4939
#
_entry.id   551896c5593f04636dc31b1341ed4939
#
_cell.length_a   1.000
_cell.length_b   1.000
_cell.length_c   1.000
_cell.angle_alpha   90.00
_cell.angle_beta   90.00
_cell.angle_gamma   90.00
#
_symmetry.space_group_name_H-M   'P 1'
#
loop_
_entity.id
_entity.type
_entity.pdbx_description
1 polymer ?
#
loop_
_entity_poly.entity_id
_entity_poly.type
_entity_poly.pdbx_seq_one_letter_code
_entity_poly.pdbx_strand_id
1 'polypeptide(L)'
;MKIQATFSELLQSYFTEYLMRERNASPHTIANYRDTFRLVIAFAQKCLNKAPTKLAIADLDASFVASFLNHLERDRGVSPRSRNVRLAAIHSFFNYVALQEPAGGAVAQRVLAIKNKRCAKNPVEFLTRPEIDALLAAPDQTTWSGRRDRTLMLVAVQTGLRVSELIGLCCQDVTLGSGAHVRCLGKGRKTRCVPLRKEAVAALRHWMRERNGQPPDALFPNAQGRSLSRDAIEYMLSKHAATAKEKCPLLKNKRVSPHVLRHSTAMDLLQHGVDRSVIALWLGHESIDTTQAYLHANLALKEQALAKTEPFKGRICRFRPPDPLLAFLQSL
;
A
#
# COMPACT_ATOMS: atom_id res chain seq x y z
N MET A 1 -11.04 -30.24 35.30
CA MET A 1 -9.89 -29.50 34.73
C MET A 1 -10.16 -29.30 33.24
N LYS A 2 -10.35 -28.05 32.77
CA LYS A 2 -10.36 -27.79 31.31
C LYS A 2 -8.95 -28.05 30.79
N ILE A 3 -8.82 -28.94 29.81
CA ILE A 3 -7.55 -29.21 29.12
C ILE A 3 -7.11 -27.86 28.50
N GLN A 4 -5.95 -27.38 28.90
CA GLN A 4 -5.38 -26.12 28.38
C GLN A 4 -5.07 -26.32 26.91
N ALA A 5 -5.62 -25.46 26.04
CA ALA A 5 -5.39 -25.58 24.61
C ALA A 5 -3.91 -25.40 24.27
N THR A 6 -3.38 -26.28 23.44
CA THR A 6 -2.00 -26.20 22.97
C THR A 6 -1.79 -25.04 22.00
N PHE A 7 -0.55 -24.58 21.83
CA PHE A 7 -0.22 -23.56 20.82
C PHE A 7 -0.70 -23.95 19.43
N SER A 8 -0.54 -25.22 19.05
CA SER A 8 -0.97 -25.72 17.74
C SER A 8 -2.48 -25.65 17.53
N GLU A 9 -3.27 -26.01 18.53
CA GLU A 9 -4.73 -25.92 18.49
C GLU A 9 -5.20 -24.49 18.41
N LEU A 10 -4.62 -23.59 19.23
CA LEU A 10 -4.93 -22.16 19.20
C LEU A 10 -4.56 -21.51 17.86
N LEU A 11 -3.40 -21.87 17.29
CA LEU A 11 -2.98 -21.34 16.00
C LEU A 11 -3.89 -21.84 14.87
N GLN A 12 -4.30 -23.10 14.91
CA GLN A 12 -5.22 -23.68 13.94
C GLN A 12 -6.59 -22.97 13.99
N SER A 13 -7.20 -22.87 15.18
CA SER A 13 -8.47 -22.18 15.37
C SER A 13 -8.38 -20.70 15.01
N TYR A 14 -7.25 -20.04 15.30
CA TYR A 14 -7.02 -18.67 14.90
C TYR A 14 -7.11 -18.47 13.38
N PHE A 15 -6.49 -19.37 12.59
CA PHE A 15 -6.56 -19.27 11.14
C PHE A 15 -7.93 -19.67 10.59
N THR A 16 -8.49 -20.81 11.02
CA THR A 16 -9.71 -21.39 10.43
C THR A 16 -10.95 -20.68 10.92
N GLU A 17 -11.13 -20.57 12.24
CA GLU A 17 -12.34 -19.99 12.80
C GLU A 17 -12.28 -18.47 12.83
N TYR A 18 -11.26 -17.89 13.46
CA TYR A 18 -11.22 -16.45 13.66
C TYR A 18 -10.92 -15.67 12.39
N LEU A 19 -9.80 -15.96 11.68
CA LEU A 19 -9.44 -15.17 10.50
C LEU A 19 -10.32 -15.47 9.29
N MET A 20 -10.55 -16.75 8.98
CA MET A 20 -11.30 -17.14 7.78
C MET A 20 -12.80 -16.99 7.99
N ARG A 21 -13.34 -17.51 9.07
CA ARG A 21 -14.79 -17.63 9.27
C ARG A 21 -15.40 -16.37 9.88
N GLU A 22 -14.88 -15.90 11.02
CA GLU A 22 -15.46 -14.76 11.73
C GLU A 22 -15.07 -13.42 11.11
N ARG A 23 -13.75 -13.18 10.92
CA ARG A 23 -13.24 -11.92 10.35
C ARG A 23 -13.35 -11.83 8.83
N ASN A 24 -13.56 -12.92 8.13
CA ASN A 24 -13.55 -12.97 6.67
C ASN A 24 -12.33 -12.23 6.09
N ALA A 25 -11.15 -12.50 6.67
CA ALA A 25 -9.91 -11.81 6.34
C ALA A 25 -9.51 -12.07 4.88
N SER A 26 -8.88 -11.08 4.25
CA SER A 26 -8.47 -11.24 2.85
C SER A 26 -7.42 -12.35 2.69
N PRO A 27 -7.39 -13.06 1.54
CA PRO A 27 -6.36 -14.08 1.25
C PRO A 27 -4.93 -13.56 1.45
N HIS A 28 -4.66 -12.29 1.13
CA HIS A 28 -3.37 -11.65 1.35
C HIS A 28 -3.02 -11.48 2.83
N THR A 29 -4.01 -11.15 3.67
CA THR A 29 -3.81 -11.06 5.13
C THR A 29 -3.48 -12.43 5.70
N ILE A 30 -4.26 -13.46 5.30
CA ILE A 30 -4.05 -14.84 5.74
C ILE A 30 -2.66 -15.34 5.31
N ALA A 31 -2.26 -15.11 4.06
CA ALA A 31 -0.94 -15.50 3.55
C ALA A 31 0.19 -14.80 4.32
N ASN A 32 0.09 -13.48 4.56
CA ASN A 32 1.10 -12.73 5.30
C ASN A 32 1.23 -13.22 6.75
N TYR A 33 0.11 -13.51 7.41
CA TYR A 33 0.10 -14.04 8.77
C TYR A 33 0.66 -15.45 8.82
N ARG A 34 0.24 -16.33 7.89
CA ARG A 34 0.82 -17.68 7.74
C ARG A 34 2.34 -17.62 7.60
N ASP A 35 2.84 -16.79 6.71
CA ASP A 35 4.27 -16.66 6.46
C ASP A 35 5.02 -16.12 7.70
N THR A 36 4.37 -15.26 8.49
CA THR A 36 4.90 -14.80 9.77
C THR A 36 5.04 -15.95 10.75
N PHE A 37 3.99 -16.77 10.93
CA PHE A 37 4.02 -17.88 11.87
C PHE A 37 4.95 -19.02 11.42
N ARG A 38 5.11 -19.23 10.11
CA ARG A 38 6.17 -20.15 9.61
C ARG A 38 7.56 -19.71 10.07
N LEU A 39 7.84 -18.40 10.01
CA LEU A 39 9.12 -17.86 10.48
C LEU A 39 9.27 -17.94 12.00
N VAL A 40 8.22 -17.63 12.76
CA VAL A 40 8.20 -17.76 14.23
C VAL A 40 8.48 -19.20 14.66
N ILE A 41 7.78 -20.17 14.05
CA ILE A 41 7.93 -21.60 14.37
C ILE A 41 9.35 -22.09 14.01
N ALA A 42 9.87 -21.73 12.84
CA ALA A 42 11.22 -22.11 12.45
C ALA A 42 12.28 -21.52 13.41
N PHE A 43 12.10 -20.29 13.87
CA PHE A 43 12.97 -19.67 14.86
C PHE A 43 12.84 -20.36 16.24
N ALA A 44 11.61 -20.70 16.65
CA ALA A 44 11.38 -21.43 17.90
C ALA A 44 12.04 -22.81 17.91
N GLN A 45 11.92 -23.57 16.82
CA GLN A 45 12.60 -24.85 16.68
C GLN A 45 14.12 -24.73 16.86
N LYS A 46 14.72 -23.70 16.24
CA LYS A 46 16.16 -23.45 16.33
C LYS A 46 16.61 -23.05 17.73
N CYS A 47 15.85 -22.17 18.42
CA CYS A 47 16.27 -21.61 19.70
C CYS A 47 15.89 -22.48 20.90
N LEU A 48 14.73 -23.16 20.84
CA LEU A 48 14.18 -23.94 21.95
C LEU A 48 14.42 -25.44 21.82
N ASN A 49 14.87 -25.89 20.64
CA ASN A 49 15.04 -27.30 20.30
C ASN A 49 13.75 -28.13 20.55
N LYS A 50 12.58 -27.54 20.32
CA LYS A 50 11.25 -28.15 20.50
C LYS A 50 10.59 -28.40 19.16
N ALA A 51 9.89 -29.52 19.02
CA ALA A 51 9.03 -29.78 17.87
C ALA A 51 7.86 -28.76 17.87
N PRO A 52 7.36 -28.30 16.70
CA PRO A 52 6.26 -27.32 16.61
C PRO A 52 5.02 -27.71 17.39
N THR A 53 4.67 -29.00 17.42
CA THR A 53 3.52 -29.56 18.15
C THR A 53 3.68 -29.54 19.66
N LYS A 54 4.91 -29.39 20.17
CA LYS A 54 5.25 -29.33 21.61
C LYS A 54 5.45 -27.89 22.12
N LEU A 55 5.28 -26.89 21.25
CA LEU A 55 5.35 -25.50 21.67
C LEU A 55 4.13 -25.14 22.53
N ALA A 56 4.38 -24.42 23.61
CA ALA A 56 3.35 -23.84 24.47
C ALA A 56 3.28 -22.31 24.26
N ILE A 57 2.17 -21.69 24.63
CA ILE A 57 2.03 -20.21 24.60
C ILE A 57 3.12 -19.55 25.46
N ALA A 58 3.48 -20.17 26.58
CA ALA A 58 4.52 -19.66 27.48
C ALA A 58 5.92 -19.62 26.84
N ASP A 59 6.20 -20.49 25.87
CA ASP A 59 7.48 -20.51 25.12
C ASP A 59 7.60 -19.29 24.18
N LEU A 60 6.49 -18.67 23.80
CA LEU A 60 6.42 -17.53 22.88
C LEU A 60 6.19 -16.22 23.64
N ASP A 61 6.88 -16.05 24.76
CA ASP A 61 6.77 -14.86 25.60
C ASP A 61 7.34 -13.59 24.94
N ALA A 62 7.26 -12.46 25.62
CA ALA A 62 7.73 -11.17 25.11
C ALA A 62 9.25 -11.17 24.80
N SER A 63 10.04 -11.90 25.60
CA SER A 63 11.49 -12.03 25.41
C SER A 63 11.81 -12.82 24.12
N PHE A 64 11.12 -13.94 23.93
CA PHE A 64 11.24 -14.73 22.70
C PHE A 64 10.81 -13.92 21.47
N VAL A 65 9.66 -13.24 21.52
CA VAL A 65 9.18 -12.41 20.39
C VAL A 65 10.15 -11.28 20.09
N ALA A 66 10.71 -10.62 21.10
CA ALA A 66 11.73 -9.58 20.91
C ALA A 66 13.00 -10.16 20.25
N SER A 67 13.45 -11.32 20.68
CA SER A 67 14.61 -12.03 20.08
C SER A 67 14.35 -12.43 18.62
N PHE A 68 13.15 -12.94 18.32
CA PHE A 68 12.73 -13.24 16.94
C PHE A 68 12.75 -11.99 16.05
N LEU A 69 12.20 -10.87 16.54
CA LEU A 69 12.18 -9.62 15.79
C LEU A 69 13.58 -9.05 15.56
N ASN A 70 14.49 -9.20 16.53
CA ASN A 70 15.90 -8.82 16.38
C ASN A 70 16.63 -9.73 15.37
N HIS A 71 16.36 -11.05 15.40
CA HIS A 71 16.86 -11.99 14.40
C HIS A 71 16.42 -11.57 12.96
N LEU A 72 15.18 -11.20 12.78
CA LEU A 72 14.71 -10.73 11.46
C LEU A 72 15.49 -9.53 10.95
N GLU A 73 15.82 -8.57 11.81
CA GLU A 73 16.54 -7.36 11.42
C GLU A 73 18.03 -7.60 11.24
N ARG A 74 18.71 -8.24 12.21
CA ARG A 74 20.17 -8.38 12.23
C ARG A 74 20.66 -9.47 11.30
N ASP A 75 20.01 -10.65 11.34
CA ASP A 75 20.51 -11.83 10.64
C ASP A 75 19.89 -11.99 9.25
N ARG A 76 18.68 -11.43 9.03
CA ARG A 76 17.97 -11.51 7.75
C ARG A 76 17.84 -10.19 7.02
N GLY A 77 18.36 -9.08 7.55
CA GLY A 77 18.33 -7.76 6.92
C GLY A 77 16.94 -7.20 6.66
N VAL A 78 15.92 -7.62 7.45
CA VAL A 78 14.54 -7.19 7.27
C VAL A 78 14.38 -5.73 7.73
N SER A 79 13.76 -4.88 6.92
CA SER A 79 13.52 -3.48 7.25
C SER A 79 12.64 -3.31 8.50
N PRO A 80 12.78 -2.21 9.27
CA PRO A 80 11.92 -1.91 10.42
C PRO A 80 10.41 -1.93 10.07
N ARG A 81 10.05 -1.50 8.87
CA ARG A 81 8.66 -1.55 8.38
C ARG A 81 8.16 -2.99 8.24
N SER A 82 8.95 -3.85 7.62
CA SER A 82 8.60 -5.27 7.45
C SER A 82 8.58 -6.00 8.79
N ARG A 83 9.51 -5.68 9.71
CA ARG A 83 9.50 -6.18 11.09
C ARG A 83 8.18 -5.81 11.79
N ASN A 84 7.70 -4.57 11.67
CA ASN A 84 6.45 -4.13 12.26
C ASN A 84 5.22 -4.85 11.67
N VAL A 85 5.26 -5.19 10.38
CA VAL A 85 4.21 -6.02 9.75
C VAL A 85 4.17 -7.42 10.37
N ARG A 86 5.34 -8.01 10.67
CA ARG A 86 5.40 -9.31 11.38
C ARG A 86 4.90 -9.20 12.82
N LEU A 87 5.27 -8.13 13.52
CA LEU A 87 4.77 -7.87 14.88
C LEU A 87 3.24 -7.70 14.88
N ALA A 88 2.65 -7.02 13.91
CA ALA A 88 1.20 -6.88 13.79
C ALA A 88 0.48 -8.23 13.65
N ALA A 89 1.05 -9.19 12.92
CA ALA A 89 0.51 -10.54 12.82
C ALA A 89 0.57 -11.28 14.18
N ILE A 90 1.71 -11.15 14.89
CA ILE A 90 1.89 -11.72 16.24
C ILE A 90 0.89 -11.08 17.22
N HIS A 91 0.76 -9.77 17.23
CA HIS A 91 -0.22 -9.07 18.08
C HIS A 91 -1.66 -9.52 17.79
N SER A 92 -2.03 -9.71 16.51
CA SER A 92 -3.37 -10.21 16.16
C SER A 92 -3.64 -11.59 16.75
N PHE A 93 -2.65 -12.49 16.73
CA PHE A 93 -2.77 -13.80 17.35
C PHE A 93 -2.84 -13.73 18.87
N PHE A 94 -1.99 -12.94 19.52
CA PHE A 94 -2.00 -12.83 20.98
C PHE A 94 -3.24 -12.10 21.51
N ASN A 95 -3.85 -11.21 20.74
CA ASN A 95 -5.20 -10.69 21.06
C ASN A 95 -6.25 -11.81 21.04
N TYR A 96 -6.17 -12.72 20.08
CA TYR A 96 -7.05 -13.88 20.03
C TYR A 96 -6.81 -14.82 21.23
N VAL A 97 -5.54 -15.13 21.52
CA VAL A 97 -5.16 -15.96 22.68
C VAL A 97 -5.68 -15.37 23.99
N ALA A 98 -5.56 -14.07 24.21
CA ALA A 98 -6.05 -13.40 25.43
C ALA A 98 -7.55 -13.57 25.64
N LEU A 99 -8.33 -13.72 24.57
CA LEU A 99 -9.78 -13.92 24.63
C LEU A 99 -10.17 -15.41 24.81
N GLN A 100 -9.41 -16.32 24.21
CA GLN A 100 -9.75 -17.75 24.18
C GLN A 100 -9.15 -18.52 25.36
N GLU A 101 -7.97 -18.12 25.84
CA GLU A 101 -7.21 -18.85 26.86
C GLU A 101 -6.79 -17.91 28.00
N PRO A 102 -7.62 -17.78 29.07
CA PRO A 102 -7.32 -16.87 30.19
C PRO A 102 -5.98 -17.15 30.87
N ALA A 103 -5.54 -18.42 30.92
CA ALA A 103 -4.24 -18.79 31.49
C ALA A 103 -3.05 -18.20 30.70
N GLY A 104 -3.22 -17.96 29.39
CA GLY A 104 -2.24 -17.29 28.52
C GLY A 104 -2.28 -15.76 28.60
N GLY A 105 -3.22 -15.17 29.34
CA GLY A 105 -3.49 -13.73 29.34
C GLY A 105 -2.29 -12.87 29.76
N ALA A 106 -1.54 -13.28 30.79
CA ALA A 106 -0.36 -12.55 31.24
C ALA A 106 0.78 -12.54 30.20
N VAL A 107 0.98 -13.65 29.48
CA VAL A 107 1.94 -13.74 28.38
C VAL A 107 1.48 -12.86 27.23
N ALA A 108 0.21 -12.97 26.87
CA ALA A 108 -0.37 -12.18 25.80
C ALA A 108 -0.23 -10.67 26.04
N GLN A 109 -0.54 -10.18 27.23
CA GLN A 109 -0.39 -8.77 27.60
C GLN A 109 1.05 -8.26 27.44
N ARG A 110 2.04 -9.05 27.88
CA ARG A 110 3.47 -8.68 27.72
C ARG A 110 3.88 -8.63 26.24
N VAL A 111 3.43 -9.57 25.42
CA VAL A 111 3.71 -9.55 23.98
C VAL A 111 3.04 -8.36 23.31
N LEU A 112 1.80 -8.06 23.65
CA LEU A 112 1.06 -6.91 23.11
C LEU A 112 1.67 -5.56 23.51
N ALA A 113 2.42 -5.50 24.61
CA ALA A 113 3.16 -4.31 25.05
C ALA A 113 4.41 -4.02 24.17
N ILE A 114 4.86 -4.94 23.31
CA ILE A 114 6.00 -4.71 22.41
C ILE A 114 5.64 -3.63 21.41
N LYS A 115 6.39 -2.52 21.41
CA LYS A 115 6.11 -1.38 20.54
C LYS A 115 6.63 -1.56 19.12
N ASN A 116 5.93 -0.97 18.17
CA ASN A 116 6.42 -0.81 16.81
C ASN A 116 7.66 0.10 16.81
N LYS A 117 8.66 -0.24 15.99
CA LYS A 117 9.80 0.65 15.72
C LYS A 117 9.33 1.82 14.87
N ARG A 118 9.85 3.00 15.17
CA ARG A 118 9.67 4.18 14.30
C ARG A 118 10.32 3.91 12.95
N CYS A 119 9.61 4.22 11.88
CA CYS A 119 10.12 4.08 10.51
C CYS A 119 10.21 5.47 9.89
N ALA A 120 11.30 5.75 9.19
CA ALA A 120 11.40 6.95 8.38
C ALA A 120 10.26 6.94 7.33
N LYS A 121 9.55 8.05 7.21
CA LYS A 121 8.57 8.26 6.14
C LYS A 121 9.33 8.85 4.97
N ASN A 122 9.62 8.03 3.96
CA ASN A 122 10.17 8.55 2.72
C ASN A 122 9.17 9.51 2.06
N PRO A 123 9.64 10.59 1.42
CA PRO A 123 8.79 11.43 0.59
C PRO A 123 8.05 10.59 -0.44
N VAL A 124 6.80 10.95 -0.71
CA VAL A 124 5.99 10.26 -1.71
C VAL A 124 6.53 10.63 -3.09
N GLU A 125 7.04 9.65 -3.83
CA GLU A 125 7.44 9.85 -5.22
C GLU A 125 6.20 9.97 -6.10
N PHE A 126 6.20 10.96 -7.01
CA PHE A 126 5.15 11.16 -8.01
C PHE A 126 5.75 11.70 -9.31
N LEU A 127 4.99 11.56 -10.38
CA LEU A 127 5.33 12.08 -11.71
C LEU A 127 4.64 13.42 -11.94
N THR A 128 5.36 14.35 -12.51
CA THR A 128 4.84 15.63 -13.01
C THR A 128 4.11 15.43 -14.33
N ARG A 129 3.35 16.43 -14.77
CA ARG A 129 2.60 16.35 -16.03
C ARG A 129 3.50 16.04 -17.24
N PRO A 130 4.65 16.70 -17.46
CA PRO A 130 5.55 16.36 -18.57
C PRO A 130 6.08 14.92 -18.51
N GLU A 131 6.35 14.40 -17.30
CA GLU A 131 6.80 13.02 -17.12
C GLU A 131 5.70 12.00 -17.47
N ILE A 132 4.45 12.31 -17.10
CA ILE A 132 3.27 11.50 -17.45
C ILE A 132 3.06 11.51 -18.96
N ASP A 133 3.13 12.67 -19.59
CA ASP A 133 2.94 12.80 -21.04
C ASP A 133 4.03 12.04 -21.82
N ALA A 134 5.29 12.09 -21.37
CA ALA A 134 6.38 11.30 -21.93
C ALA A 134 6.14 9.78 -21.76
N LEU A 135 5.65 9.35 -20.59
CA LEU A 135 5.32 7.95 -20.33
C LEU A 135 4.18 7.46 -21.23
N LEU A 136 3.12 8.26 -21.41
CA LEU A 136 1.98 7.93 -22.27
C LEU A 136 2.32 7.92 -23.77
N ALA A 137 3.37 8.63 -24.18
CA ALA A 137 3.88 8.65 -25.54
C ALA A 137 4.87 7.52 -25.87
N ALA A 138 5.34 6.78 -24.87
CA ALA A 138 6.35 5.74 -25.04
C ALA A 138 5.85 4.46 -25.74
N PRO A 139 4.60 3.97 -25.53
CA PRO A 139 4.13 2.76 -26.19
C PRO A 139 3.98 2.95 -27.69
N ASP A 140 4.44 1.96 -28.46
CA ASP A 140 4.27 1.92 -29.91
C ASP A 140 2.81 1.69 -30.29
N GLN A 141 2.16 2.74 -30.81
CA GLN A 141 0.74 2.72 -31.18
C GLN A 141 0.44 1.90 -32.44
N THR A 142 1.44 1.46 -33.20
CA THR A 142 1.26 0.57 -34.35
C THR A 142 0.92 -0.85 -33.92
N THR A 143 1.34 -1.23 -32.69
CA THR A 143 1.10 -2.56 -32.14
C THR A 143 -0.17 -2.61 -31.26
N TRP A 144 -0.85 -3.74 -31.27
CA TRP A 144 -1.99 -4.00 -30.38
C TRP A 144 -1.62 -3.83 -28.90
N SER A 145 -0.47 -4.40 -28.49
CA SER A 145 0.01 -4.29 -27.12
C SER A 145 0.32 -2.84 -26.74
N GLY A 146 0.88 -2.04 -27.61
CA GLY A 146 1.19 -0.64 -27.35
C GLY A 146 -0.07 0.20 -27.18
N ARG A 147 -1.13 -0.03 -27.99
CA ARG A 147 -2.44 0.64 -27.82
C ARG A 147 -3.12 0.25 -26.51
N ARG A 148 -3.07 -1.05 -26.15
CA ARG A 148 -3.52 -1.54 -24.84
C ARG A 148 -2.78 -0.84 -23.70
N ASP A 149 -1.47 -0.87 -23.73
CA ASP A 149 -0.60 -0.38 -22.66
C ASP A 149 -0.78 1.13 -22.45
N ARG A 150 -0.85 1.89 -23.55
CA ARG A 150 -1.16 3.33 -23.48
C ARG A 150 -2.51 3.61 -22.84
N THR A 151 -3.55 2.88 -23.26
CA THR A 151 -4.91 3.08 -22.71
C THR A 151 -4.95 2.69 -21.24
N LEU A 152 -4.32 1.57 -20.85
CA LEU A 152 -4.20 1.14 -19.47
C LEU A 152 -3.50 2.20 -18.61
N MET A 153 -2.36 2.73 -19.05
CA MET A 153 -1.62 3.77 -18.32
C MET A 153 -2.43 5.07 -18.21
N LEU A 154 -3.12 5.47 -19.28
CA LEU A 154 -3.98 6.65 -19.24
C LEU A 154 -5.12 6.51 -18.23
N VAL A 155 -5.78 5.34 -18.18
CA VAL A 155 -6.79 5.02 -17.17
C VAL A 155 -6.16 5.02 -15.76
N ALA A 156 -4.99 4.39 -15.59
CA ALA A 156 -4.32 4.34 -14.30
C ALA A 156 -3.97 5.72 -13.75
N VAL A 157 -3.42 6.61 -14.59
CA VAL A 157 -3.05 8.00 -14.19
C VAL A 157 -4.28 8.85 -13.91
N GLN A 158 -5.36 8.68 -14.68
CA GLN A 158 -6.54 9.51 -14.51
C GLN A 158 -7.40 9.09 -13.31
N THR A 159 -7.51 7.77 -13.09
CA THR A 159 -8.40 7.24 -12.05
C THR A 159 -7.69 6.99 -10.72
N GLY A 160 -6.37 6.80 -10.72
CA GLY A 160 -5.60 6.44 -9.54
C GLY A 160 -5.98 5.07 -8.97
N LEU A 161 -6.49 4.15 -9.78
CA LEU A 161 -6.84 2.80 -9.35
C LEU A 161 -5.64 2.04 -8.78
N ARG A 162 -5.87 1.19 -7.79
CA ARG A 162 -4.84 0.23 -7.33
C ARG A 162 -4.55 -0.78 -8.43
N VAL A 163 -3.34 -1.33 -8.47
CA VAL A 163 -2.98 -2.33 -9.48
C VAL A 163 -3.95 -3.52 -9.49
N SER A 164 -4.40 -3.99 -8.35
CA SER A 164 -5.40 -5.07 -8.26
C SER A 164 -6.77 -4.68 -8.80
N GLU A 165 -7.19 -3.42 -8.59
CA GLU A 165 -8.42 -2.88 -9.15
C GLU A 165 -8.31 -2.76 -10.68
N LEU A 166 -7.18 -2.27 -11.18
CA LEU A 166 -6.91 -2.11 -12.61
C LEU A 166 -6.88 -3.46 -13.36
N ILE A 167 -6.24 -4.48 -12.75
CA ILE A 167 -6.20 -5.87 -13.26
C ILE A 167 -7.60 -6.49 -13.32
N GLY A 168 -8.41 -6.21 -12.29
CA GLY A 168 -9.75 -6.77 -12.16
C GLY A 168 -10.83 -6.09 -12.99
N LEU A 169 -10.50 -5.01 -13.75
CA LEU A 169 -11.49 -4.35 -14.61
C LEU A 169 -11.94 -5.27 -15.74
N CYS A 170 -13.26 -5.36 -15.91
CA CYS A 170 -13.91 -5.99 -17.04
C CYS A 170 -14.53 -4.95 -17.98
N CYS A 171 -14.90 -5.36 -19.19
CA CYS A 171 -15.53 -4.46 -20.17
C CYS A 171 -16.82 -3.82 -19.64
N GLN A 172 -17.63 -4.57 -18.87
CA GLN A 172 -18.86 -4.09 -18.23
C GLN A 172 -18.64 -3.03 -17.13
N ASP A 173 -17.41 -2.84 -16.65
CA ASP A 173 -17.09 -1.88 -15.60
C ASP A 173 -16.84 -0.46 -16.15
N VAL A 174 -16.92 -0.30 -17.47
CA VAL A 174 -16.68 0.97 -18.16
C VAL A 174 -17.97 1.48 -18.77
N THR A 175 -18.38 2.68 -18.36
CA THR A 175 -19.49 3.43 -18.98
C THR A 175 -18.92 4.59 -19.77
N LEU A 176 -19.22 4.67 -21.08
CA LEU A 176 -18.66 5.67 -22.01
C LEU A 176 -19.69 6.70 -22.51
N GLY A 177 -20.93 6.63 -22.05
CA GLY A 177 -22.00 7.57 -22.38
C GLY A 177 -22.01 8.83 -21.50
N SER A 178 -23.19 9.39 -21.28
CA SER A 178 -23.39 10.47 -20.29
C SER A 178 -22.95 9.97 -18.91
N GLY A 179 -22.17 10.78 -18.17
CA GLY A 179 -21.62 10.38 -16.88
C GLY A 179 -20.52 9.31 -16.99
N ALA A 180 -19.68 9.39 -18.03
CA ALA A 180 -18.59 8.41 -18.27
C ALA A 180 -17.75 8.14 -17.02
N HIS A 181 -17.63 6.87 -16.63
CA HIS A 181 -16.91 6.44 -15.43
C HIS A 181 -16.41 5.01 -15.53
N VAL A 182 -15.47 4.67 -14.66
CA VAL A 182 -15.06 3.31 -14.37
C VAL A 182 -15.57 2.91 -13.00
N ARG A 183 -16.27 1.77 -12.92
CA ARG A 183 -16.68 1.14 -11.68
C ARG A 183 -15.61 0.15 -11.23
N CYS A 184 -15.14 0.24 -10.00
CA CYS A 184 -14.13 -0.67 -9.46
C CYS A 184 -14.51 -1.20 -8.08
N LEU A 185 -14.11 -2.44 -7.82
CA LEU A 185 -14.26 -3.10 -6.52
C LEU A 185 -12.98 -2.88 -5.70
N GLY A 186 -13.08 -2.06 -4.66
CA GLY A 186 -11.97 -1.71 -3.77
C GLY A 186 -11.78 -2.67 -2.60
N LYS A 187 -10.88 -2.32 -1.69
CA LYS A 187 -10.64 -3.04 -0.45
C LYS A 187 -11.93 -3.07 0.40
N GLY A 188 -12.19 -4.20 1.07
CA GLY A 188 -13.40 -4.40 1.86
C GLY A 188 -14.66 -4.60 1.01
N ARG A 189 -14.51 -4.99 -0.27
CA ARG A 189 -15.62 -5.20 -1.22
C ARG A 189 -16.49 -3.97 -1.47
N LYS A 190 -15.95 -2.77 -1.21
CA LYS A 190 -16.65 -1.50 -1.48
C LYS A 190 -16.50 -1.15 -2.96
N THR A 191 -17.64 -0.96 -3.63
CA THR A 191 -17.68 -0.48 -5.01
C THR A 191 -17.61 1.04 -5.04
N ARG A 192 -16.82 1.60 -5.99
CA ARG A 192 -16.83 3.04 -6.28
C ARG A 192 -16.78 3.28 -7.78
N CYS A 193 -17.33 4.41 -8.20
CA CYS A 193 -17.25 4.92 -9.56
C CYS A 193 -16.24 6.07 -9.61
N VAL A 194 -15.35 6.04 -10.60
CA VAL A 194 -14.37 7.10 -10.83
C VAL A 194 -14.65 7.73 -12.19
N PRO A 195 -14.95 9.04 -12.28
CA PRO A 195 -15.30 9.69 -13.54
C PRO A 195 -14.11 9.72 -14.50
N LEU A 196 -14.42 9.72 -15.80
CA LEU A 196 -13.45 9.75 -16.89
C LEU A 196 -13.49 11.09 -17.62
N ARG A 197 -12.32 11.65 -17.93
CA ARG A 197 -12.17 12.80 -18.82
C ARG A 197 -12.33 12.38 -20.30
N LYS A 198 -12.59 13.34 -21.14
CA LYS A 198 -12.85 13.11 -22.58
C LYS A 198 -11.75 12.30 -23.28
N GLU A 199 -10.49 12.55 -22.94
CA GLU A 199 -9.33 11.85 -23.52
C GLU A 199 -9.34 10.36 -23.20
N ALA A 200 -9.63 9.99 -21.94
CA ALA A 200 -9.72 8.59 -21.55
C ALA A 200 -10.96 7.91 -22.15
N VAL A 201 -12.08 8.63 -22.23
CA VAL A 201 -13.29 8.13 -22.91
C VAL A 201 -13.00 7.82 -24.38
N ALA A 202 -12.31 8.71 -25.10
CA ALA A 202 -11.93 8.50 -26.48
C ALA A 202 -10.98 7.29 -26.66
N ALA A 203 -9.95 7.21 -25.81
CA ALA A 203 -9.00 6.10 -25.84
C ALA A 203 -9.67 4.76 -25.51
N LEU A 204 -10.51 4.72 -24.48
CA LEU A 204 -11.25 3.51 -24.09
C LEU A 204 -12.26 3.09 -25.17
N ARG A 205 -12.96 4.04 -25.81
CA ARG A 205 -13.89 3.74 -26.91
C ARG A 205 -13.17 3.09 -28.09
N HIS A 206 -12.01 3.64 -28.46
CA HIS A 206 -11.19 3.04 -29.51
C HIS A 206 -10.69 1.64 -29.13
N TRP A 207 -10.13 1.52 -27.93
CA TRP A 207 -9.62 0.26 -27.41
C TRP A 207 -10.70 -0.82 -27.29
N MET A 208 -11.87 -0.50 -26.76
CA MET A 208 -12.96 -1.47 -26.60
C MET A 208 -13.52 -1.96 -27.93
N ARG A 209 -13.53 -1.11 -28.98
CA ARG A 209 -13.91 -1.53 -30.35
C ARG A 209 -12.86 -2.50 -30.92
N GLU A 210 -11.59 -2.18 -30.80
CA GLU A 210 -10.49 -3.02 -31.30
C GLU A 210 -10.44 -4.36 -30.58
N ARG A 211 -10.60 -4.33 -29.26
CA ARG A 211 -10.56 -5.51 -28.42
C ARG A 211 -11.74 -6.46 -28.69
N ASN A 212 -12.91 -5.93 -29.00
CA ASN A 212 -14.16 -6.64 -29.28
C ASN A 212 -14.52 -7.69 -28.21
N GLY A 213 -14.41 -7.32 -26.91
CA GLY A 213 -14.64 -8.22 -25.78
C GLY A 213 -16.08 -8.23 -25.29
N GLN A 214 -16.47 -9.37 -24.73
CA GLN A 214 -17.76 -9.53 -24.06
C GLN A 214 -17.76 -8.80 -22.70
N PRO A 215 -18.94 -8.49 -22.12
CA PRO A 215 -19.03 -7.75 -20.86
C PRO A 215 -18.18 -8.30 -19.70
N PRO A 216 -18.09 -9.63 -19.44
CA PRO A 216 -17.29 -10.16 -18.33
C PRO A 216 -15.80 -10.27 -18.63
N ASP A 217 -15.39 -10.05 -19.89
CA ASP A 217 -13.99 -10.19 -20.27
C ASP A 217 -13.11 -9.09 -19.63
N ALA A 218 -11.84 -9.44 -19.38
CA ALA A 218 -10.87 -8.48 -18.86
C ALA A 218 -10.75 -7.27 -19.77
N LEU A 219 -10.79 -6.06 -19.25
CA LEU A 219 -10.67 -4.81 -20.03
C LEU A 219 -9.30 -4.73 -20.71
N PHE A 220 -8.24 -5.13 -20.03
CA PHE A 220 -6.86 -5.12 -20.51
C PHE A 220 -6.27 -6.54 -20.48
N PRO A 221 -6.57 -7.38 -21.50
CA PRO A 221 -6.11 -8.76 -21.51
C PRO A 221 -4.64 -8.90 -21.90
N ASN A 222 -4.08 -10.07 -21.58
CA ASN A 222 -2.85 -10.57 -22.20
C ASN A 222 -3.13 -11.17 -23.59
N ALA A 223 -2.09 -11.69 -24.26
CA ALA A 223 -2.23 -12.30 -25.58
C ALA A 223 -3.18 -13.52 -25.63
N GLN A 224 -3.43 -14.16 -24.48
CA GLN A 224 -4.37 -15.30 -24.37
C GLN A 224 -5.79 -14.87 -23.93
N GLY A 225 -6.10 -13.58 -23.94
CA GLY A 225 -7.42 -13.06 -23.55
C GLY A 225 -7.66 -12.95 -22.02
N ARG A 226 -6.72 -13.41 -21.18
CA ARG A 226 -6.84 -13.39 -19.71
C ARG A 226 -6.35 -12.08 -19.13
N SER A 227 -6.78 -11.74 -17.90
CA SER A 227 -6.29 -10.58 -17.15
C SER A 227 -4.77 -10.57 -17.05
N LEU A 228 -4.18 -9.38 -17.08
CA LEU A 228 -2.75 -9.20 -16.81
C LEU A 228 -2.44 -9.55 -15.35
N SER A 229 -1.24 -10.07 -15.08
CA SER A 229 -0.74 -10.21 -13.72
C SER A 229 -0.18 -8.87 -13.19
N ARG A 230 0.05 -8.78 -11.88
CA ARG A 230 0.75 -7.64 -11.27
C ARG A 230 2.14 -7.47 -11.89
N ASP A 231 2.88 -8.56 -12.00
CA ASP A 231 4.25 -8.55 -12.54
C ASP A 231 4.27 -8.12 -14.02
N ALA A 232 3.25 -8.52 -14.79
CA ALA A 232 3.11 -8.08 -16.18
C ALA A 232 2.91 -6.56 -16.30
N ILE A 233 2.10 -5.95 -15.39
CA ILE A 233 1.93 -4.48 -15.35
C ILE A 233 3.23 -3.79 -14.89
N GLU A 234 3.91 -4.32 -13.86
CA GLU A 234 5.18 -3.75 -13.40
C GLU A 234 6.25 -3.82 -14.49
N TYR A 235 6.34 -4.94 -15.21
CA TYR A 235 7.24 -5.10 -16.34
C TYR A 235 6.89 -4.12 -17.50
N MET A 236 5.62 -4.03 -17.87
CA MET A 236 5.13 -3.10 -18.89
C MET A 236 5.49 -1.65 -18.56
N LEU A 237 5.23 -1.21 -17.32
CA LEU A 237 5.59 0.13 -16.86
C LEU A 237 7.10 0.36 -16.89
N SER A 238 7.90 -0.61 -16.48
CA SER A 238 9.37 -0.50 -16.50
C SER A 238 9.89 -0.39 -17.94
N LYS A 239 9.33 -1.16 -18.87
CA LYS A 239 9.66 -1.11 -20.31
C LYS A 239 9.37 0.28 -20.88
N HIS A 240 8.16 0.80 -20.70
CA HIS A 240 7.77 2.10 -21.25
C HIS A 240 8.47 3.26 -20.54
N ALA A 241 8.78 3.12 -19.25
CA ALA A 241 9.59 4.09 -18.52
C ALA A 241 11.02 4.18 -19.07
N ALA A 242 11.63 3.06 -19.48
CA ALA A 242 12.95 3.07 -20.12
C ALA A 242 12.93 3.90 -21.41
N THR A 243 11.97 3.67 -22.29
CA THR A 243 11.79 4.46 -23.52
C THR A 243 11.47 5.93 -23.23
N ALA A 244 10.63 6.21 -22.23
CA ALA A 244 10.29 7.59 -21.84
C ALA A 244 11.49 8.36 -21.29
N LYS A 245 12.42 7.70 -20.58
CA LYS A 245 13.65 8.31 -20.03
C LYS A 245 14.58 8.87 -21.11
N GLU A 246 14.56 8.31 -22.29
CA GLU A 246 15.35 8.81 -23.44
C GLU A 246 14.88 10.21 -23.86
N LYS A 247 13.55 10.45 -23.81
CA LYS A 247 12.90 11.69 -24.22
C LYS A 247 12.68 12.69 -23.06
N CYS A 248 12.64 12.20 -21.82
CA CYS A 248 12.38 13.00 -20.62
C CYS A 248 13.44 12.73 -19.55
N PRO A 249 14.53 13.52 -19.49
CA PRO A 249 15.60 13.34 -18.51
C PRO A 249 15.14 13.37 -17.05
N LEU A 250 14.04 14.06 -16.73
CA LEU A 250 13.47 14.14 -15.39
C LEU A 250 13.05 12.76 -14.84
N LEU A 251 12.75 11.80 -15.72
CA LEU A 251 12.40 10.43 -15.33
C LEU A 251 13.61 9.56 -14.94
N LYS A 252 14.86 9.98 -15.27
CA LYS A 252 16.06 9.12 -15.12
C LYS A 252 16.21 8.54 -13.71
N ASN A 253 15.95 9.35 -12.67
CA ASN A 253 16.14 8.96 -11.28
C ASN A 253 14.82 8.54 -10.58
N LYS A 254 13.72 8.41 -11.34
CA LYS A 254 12.43 8.02 -10.79
C LYS A 254 12.08 6.58 -11.10
N ARG A 255 11.53 5.88 -10.10
CA ARG A 255 10.94 4.56 -10.31
C ARG A 255 9.48 4.73 -10.75
N VAL A 256 9.13 4.24 -11.92
CA VAL A 256 7.73 4.20 -12.39
C VAL A 256 7.11 2.89 -11.95
N SER A 257 6.05 2.96 -11.15
CA SER A 257 5.30 1.80 -10.66
C SER A 257 3.80 2.14 -10.57
N PRO A 258 2.90 1.15 -10.45
CA PRO A 258 1.47 1.42 -10.29
C PRO A 258 1.15 2.32 -9.09
N HIS A 259 1.92 2.20 -8.00
CA HIS A 259 1.76 3.07 -6.83
C HIS A 259 2.18 4.52 -7.12
N VAL A 260 3.26 4.72 -7.88
CA VAL A 260 3.72 6.05 -8.30
C VAL A 260 2.69 6.71 -9.20
N LEU A 261 2.08 5.99 -10.16
CA LEU A 261 0.99 6.53 -10.99
C LEU A 261 -0.20 7.00 -10.12
N ARG A 262 -0.60 6.19 -9.16
CA ARG A 262 -1.66 6.55 -8.22
C ARG A 262 -1.30 7.75 -7.34
N HIS A 263 -0.05 7.84 -6.88
CA HIS A 263 0.45 9.01 -6.15
C HIS A 263 0.43 10.26 -7.02
N SER A 264 0.77 10.13 -8.31
CA SER A 264 0.72 11.23 -9.27
C SER A 264 -0.71 11.75 -9.46
N THR A 265 -1.70 10.85 -9.55
CA THR A 265 -3.12 11.24 -9.57
C THR A 265 -3.51 12.02 -8.31
N ALA A 266 -3.11 11.53 -7.13
CA ALA A 266 -3.41 12.21 -5.87
C ALA A 266 -2.79 13.60 -5.79
N MET A 267 -1.53 13.72 -6.25
CA MET A 267 -0.80 14.98 -6.26
C MET A 267 -1.38 15.97 -7.28
N ASP A 268 -1.78 15.50 -8.48
CA ASP A 268 -2.44 16.31 -9.49
C ASP A 268 -3.76 16.92 -8.94
N LEU A 269 -4.61 16.08 -8.33
CA LEU A 269 -5.85 16.54 -7.70
C LEU A 269 -5.59 17.56 -6.58
N LEU A 270 -4.57 17.30 -5.74
CA LEU A 270 -4.23 18.17 -4.62
C LEU A 270 -3.68 19.53 -5.10
N GLN A 271 -2.83 19.53 -6.13
CA GLN A 271 -2.27 20.76 -6.73
C GLN A 271 -3.35 21.63 -7.38
N HIS A 272 -4.43 21.02 -7.87
CA HIS A 272 -5.60 21.73 -8.40
C HIS A 272 -6.62 22.10 -7.32
N GLY A 273 -6.27 22.01 -6.04
CA GLY A 273 -7.11 22.48 -4.92
C GLY A 273 -8.27 21.57 -4.56
N VAL A 274 -8.29 20.34 -5.02
CA VAL A 274 -9.34 19.38 -4.64
C VAL A 274 -9.21 19.02 -3.16
N ASP A 275 -10.31 19.04 -2.44
CA ASP A 275 -10.33 18.72 -1.01
C ASP A 275 -9.86 17.28 -0.73
N ARG A 276 -9.17 17.11 0.40
CA ARG A 276 -8.59 15.82 0.79
C ARG A 276 -9.60 14.72 1.00
N SER A 277 -10.78 15.06 1.48
CA SER A 277 -11.87 14.11 1.67
C SER A 277 -12.37 13.60 0.31
N VAL A 278 -12.46 14.46 -0.68
CA VAL A 278 -12.80 14.11 -2.07
C VAL A 278 -11.70 13.23 -2.68
N ILE A 279 -10.41 13.58 -2.48
CA ILE A 279 -9.29 12.74 -2.93
C ILE A 279 -9.31 11.35 -2.26
N ALA A 280 -9.62 11.28 -0.96
CA ALA A 280 -9.75 10.01 -0.25
C ALA A 280 -10.89 9.15 -0.81
N LEU A 281 -12.04 9.74 -1.09
CA LEU A 281 -13.18 9.07 -1.76
C LEU A 281 -12.81 8.61 -3.17
N TRP A 282 -12.20 9.48 -3.97
CA TRP A 282 -11.74 9.18 -5.33
C TRP A 282 -10.83 7.95 -5.36
N LEU A 283 -9.83 7.96 -4.50
CA LEU A 283 -8.85 6.89 -4.41
C LEU A 283 -9.36 5.65 -3.63
N GLY A 284 -10.45 5.74 -2.90
CA GLY A 284 -10.95 4.68 -2.02
C GLY A 284 -9.98 4.41 -0.86
N HIS A 285 -9.55 5.47 -0.16
CA HIS A 285 -8.83 5.36 1.10
C HIS A 285 -9.83 5.08 2.24
N GLU A 286 -9.47 4.18 3.14
CA GLU A 286 -10.29 3.89 4.34
C GLU A 286 -10.19 4.99 5.39
N SER A 287 -9.06 5.72 5.41
CA SER A 287 -8.79 6.84 6.30
C SER A 287 -8.24 8.03 5.53
N ILE A 288 -8.65 9.23 5.92
CA ILE A 288 -8.11 10.50 5.42
C ILE A 288 -6.62 10.63 5.73
N ASP A 289 -6.13 9.97 6.81
CA ASP A 289 -4.72 9.96 7.18
C ASP A 289 -3.80 9.43 6.07
N THR A 290 -4.30 8.49 5.26
CA THR A 290 -3.56 8.00 4.08
C THR A 290 -3.32 9.12 3.06
N THR A 291 -4.22 10.10 2.99
CA THR A 291 -4.13 11.25 2.09
C THR A 291 -3.23 12.36 2.65
N GLN A 292 -3.00 12.40 3.98
CA GLN A 292 -2.09 13.38 4.62
C GLN A 292 -0.63 13.24 4.14
N ALA A 293 -0.22 12.04 3.73
CA ALA A 293 1.13 11.82 3.20
C ALA A 293 1.44 12.72 1.99
N TYR A 294 0.44 13.07 1.19
CA TYR A 294 0.59 13.93 0.02
C TYR A 294 0.83 15.41 0.38
N LEU A 295 0.30 15.88 1.52
CA LEU A 295 0.54 17.26 1.98
C LEU A 295 1.99 17.51 2.36
N HIS A 296 2.66 16.50 2.93
CA HIS A 296 4.06 16.62 3.30
C HIS A 296 4.98 16.71 2.08
N ALA A 297 4.55 16.15 0.95
CA ALA A 297 5.33 16.13 -0.29
C ALA A 297 5.17 17.39 -1.15
N ASN A 298 4.14 18.23 -0.91
CA ASN A 298 3.83 19.36 -1.79
C ASN A 298 4.33 20.68 -1.21
N LEU A 299 5.51 21.13 -1.66
CA LEU A 299 6.10 22.42 -1.28
C LEU A 299 5.27 23.60 -1.85
N ALA A 300 4.77 23.49 -3.09
CA ALA A 300 4.02 24.54 -3.75
C ALA A 300 2.73 24.91 -3.01
N LEU A 301 2.00 23.94 -2.44
CA LEU A 301 0.84 24.23 -1.58
C LEU A 301 1.22 24.97 -0.30
N LYS A 302 2.39 24.68 0.27
CA LYS A 302 2.89 25.38 1.46
C LYS A 302 3.27 26.83 1.11
N GLU A 303 3.89 27.05 -0.04
CA GLU A 303 4.24 28.35 -0.56
C GLU A 303 2.96 29.18 -0.86
N GLN A 304 1.96 28.58 -1.49
CA GLN A 304 0.65 29.22 -1.72
C GLN A 304 -0.07 29.58 -0.41
N ALA A 305 0.00 28.69 0.59
CA ALA A 305 -0.56 28.96 1.91
C ALA A 305 0.20 30.12 2.59
N LEU A 306 1.52 30.15 2.48
CA LEU A 306 2.37 31.20 3.03
C LEU A 306 2.11 32.55 2.33
N ALA A 307 1.91 32.54 1.02
CA ALA A 307 1.58 33.75 0.24
C ALA A 307 0.22 34.39 0.62
N LYS A 308 -0.68 33.62 1.24
CA LYS A 308 -1.97 34.12 1.77
C LYS A 308 -1.85 34.74 3.16
N THR A 309 -0.69 34.63 3.82
CA THR A 309 -0.42 35.21 5.13
C THR A 309 0.39 36.50 4.98
N GLU A 310 0.11 37.49 5.84
CA GLU A 310 0.92 38.71 5.84
C GLU A 310 2.35 38.42 6.38
N PRO A 311 3.40 39.02 5.77
CA PRO A 311 4.75 38.86 6.29
C PRO A 311 4.89 39.47 7.70
N PHE A 312 5.54 38.75 8.59
CA PHE A 312 5.79 39.24 9.93
C PHE A 312 6.75 40.44 9.87
N LYS A 313 6.27 41.63 10.25
CA LYS A 313 7.09 42.83 10.47
C LYS A 313 7.70 42.73 11.88
N GLY A 314 8.83 42.04 12.02
CA GLY A 314 9.51 41.91 13.31
C GLY A 314 10.97 41.53 13.15
N ARG A 315 11.85 42.08 14.00
CA ARG A 315 13.24 41.63 14.14
C ARG A 315 13.23 40.23 14.73
N ILE A 316 13.87 39.28 14.07
CA ILE A 316 14.10 37.92 14.57
C ILE A 316 15.13 38.03 15.70
N CYS A 317 14.65 38.06 16.94
CA CYS A 317 15.55 37.87 18.10
C CYS A 317 15.78 36.37 18.28
N ARG A 318 17.01 35.94 18.13
CA ARG A 318 17.42 34.57 18.46
C ARG A 318 17.26 34.39 19.96
N PHE A 319 16.33 33.55 20.40
CA PHE A 319 16.21 33.13 21.79
C PHE A 319 17.47 32.37 22.20
N ARG A 320 18.17 32.87 23.23
CA ARG A 320 19.26 32.16 23.91
C ARG A 320 18.75 31.70 25.25
N PRO A 321 18.62 30.42 25.49
CA PRO A 321 18.19 29.93 26.80
C PRO A 321 19.23 30.28 27.85
N PRO A 322 18.84 30.84 29.01
CA PRO A 322 19.74 31.20 30.08
C PRO A 322 20.22 30.02 30.93
N ASP A 323 19.73 28.81 30.68
CA ASP A 323 19.96 27.62 31.50
C ASP A 323 20.77 26.55 30.77
N PRO A 324 21.87 26.00 31.41
CA PRO A 324 22.70 24.95 30.80
C PRO A 324 21.93 23.66 30.46
N LEU A 325 20.87 23.32 31.22
CA LEU A 325 20.02 22.16 30.96
C LEU A 325 19.21 22.35 29.67
N LEU A 326 18.69 23.55 29.42
CA LEU A 326 18.00 23.86 28.16
C LEU A 326 18.93 23.85 26.96
N ALA A 327 20.19 24.33 27.14
CA ALA A 327 21.20 24.23 26.10
C ALA A 327 21.57 22.77 25.77
N PHE A 328 21.69 21.91 26.80
CA PHE A 328 21.89 20.48 26.62
C PHE A 328 20.73 19.80 25.87
N LEU A 329 19.48 20.10 26.28
CA LEU A 329 18.29 19.53 25.62
C LEU A 329 18.12 19.97 24.16
N GLN A 330 18.66 21.14 23.80
CA GLN A 330 18.67 21.61 22.40
C GLN A 330 19.77 20.97 21.56
N SER A 331 20.80 20.37 22.18
CA SER A 331 21.89 19.67 21.51
C SER A 331 21.60 18.18 21.24
N LEU A 332 20.53 17.63 21.83
CA LEU A 332 20.03 16.27 21.60
C LEU A 332 19.21 16.18 20.30
#